data_963c320c1bf22e79c78e8cbe48f1dc76
#
_entry.id   963c320c1bf22e79c78e8cbe48f1dc76
#
_cell.length_a   1.000
_cell.length_b   1.000
_cell.length_c   1.000
_cell.angle_alpha   90.00
_cell.angle_beta   90.00
_cell.angle_gamma   90.00
#
_symmetry.space_group_name_H-M   'P 1'
#
loop_
_entity.id
_entity.type
_entity.pdbx_description
1 polymer ?
#
loop_
_entity_poly.entity_id
_entity_poly.type
_entity_poly.pdbx_seq_one_letter_code
_entity_poly.pdbx_strand_id
1 'polypeptide(L)'
;MNLDLPVDATLDATGLNCPEPVMMLHQHIRDLPPGGLLKVIATDPSTRRDIPKFCVFLDHELVDQQEQAGTYLYWIRKKSA
;
A
#
# COMPACT_ATOMS: atom_id res chain seq x y z
N MET A 1 -17.97 10.21 3.87
CA MET A 1 -16.79 10.65 3.60
C MET A 1 -16.06 9.94 2.55
N ASN A 2 -15.50 10.64 1.82
CA ASN A 2 -14.95 10.12 0.65
C ASN A 2 -13.51 9.82 0.81
N LEU A 3 -13.14 8.62 0.51
CA LEU A 3 -11.78 8.24 0.62
C LEU A 3 -11.12 8.18 -0.73
N ASP A 4 -11.72 8.81 -1.72
CA ASP A 4 -11.15 8.85 -3.02
C ASP A 4 -10.03 9.88 -3.07
N LEU A 5 -8.95 9.59 -2.38
CA LEU A 5 -7.77 10.41 -2.47
C LEU A 5 -7.21 10.26 -3.88
N PRO A 6 -6.73 11.35 -4.48
CA PRO A 6 -6.09 11.25 -5.78
C PRO A 6 -4.80 10.46 -5.63
N VAL A 7 -4.73 9.30 -6.28
CA VAL A 7 -3.55 8.46 -6.20
C VAL A 7 -2.80 8.50 -7.51
N ASP A 8 -1.48 8.36 -7.43
CA ASP A 8 -0.64 8.35 -8.62
C ASP A 8 -0.58 6.97 -9.25
N ALA A 9 -0.82 5.94 -8.46
CA ALA A 9 -0.82 4.58 -8.96
C ALA A 9 -1.66 3.70 -8.05
N THR A 10 -2.07 2.55 -8.55
CA THR A 10 -2.83 1.57 -7.79
C THR A 10 -2.19 0.21 -7.98
N LEU A 11 -1.98 -0.49 -6.87
CA LEU A 11 -1.49 -1.87 -6.88
C LEU A 11 -2.62 -2.80 -6.53
N ASP A 12 -2.98 -3.67 -7.45
CA ASP A 12 -3.99 -4.69 -7.22
C ASP A 12 -3.28 -5.97 -6.80
N ALA A 13 -3.28 -6.24 -5.51
CA ALA A 13 -2.66 -7.43 -4.94
C ALA A 13 -3.72 -8.44 -4.46
N THR A 14 -4.94 -8.34 -5.00
CA THR A 14 -5.99 -9.28 -4.62
C THR A 14 -5.60 -10.69 -5.04
N GLY A 15 -5.88 -11.65 -4.16
CA GLY A 15 -5.56 -13.04 -4.43
C GLY A 15 -4.12 -13.44 -4.17
N LEU A 16 -3.25 -12.48 -3.90
CA LEU A 16 -1.84 -12.78 -3.62
C LEU A 16 -1.65 -13.05 -2.13
N ASN A 17 -0.75 -13.96 -1.82
CA ASN A 17 -0.43 -14.32 -0.45
C ASN A 17 0.98 -13.90 -0.11
N CYS A 18 1.22 -13.66 1.19
CA CYS A 18 2.54 -13.32 1.68
C CYS A 18 3.57 -14.30 1.13
N PRO A 19 4.71 -13.82 0.62
CA PRO A 19 5.22 -12.45 0.68
C PRO A 19 4.95 -11.63 -0.59
N GLU A 20 4.13 -12.12 -1.49
CA GLU A 20 3.94 -11.49 -2.80
C GLU A 20 3.42 -10.06 -2.73
N PRO A 21 2.42 -9.73 -1.87
CA PRO A 21 1.95 -8.36 -1.82
C PRO A 21 3.07 -7.36 -1.51
N VAL A 22 3.93 -7.69 -0.56
CA VAL A 22 5.02 -6.80 -0.19
C VAL A 22 6.07 -6.72 -1.30
N MET A 23 6.33 -7.82 -1.98
CA MET A 23 7.27 -7.82 -3.11
C MET A 23 6.77 -6.91 -4.23
N MET A 24 5.48 -6.99 -4.55
CA MET A 24 4.89 -6.12 -5.55
C MET A 24 4.90 -4.67 -5.10
N LEU A 25 4.70 -4.45 -3.82
CA LEU A 25 4.70 -3.12 -3.24
C LEU A 25 6.06 -2.46 -3.42
N HIS A 26 7.15 -3.19 -3.21
CA HIS A 26 8.49 -2.66 -3.43
C HIS A 26 8.65 -2.13 -4.85
N GLN A 27 8.18 -2.87 -5.84
CA GLN A 27 8.32 -2.47 -7.23
C GLN A 27 7.50 -1.22 -7.53
N HIS A 28 6.25 -1.20 -7.07
CA HIS A 28 5.36 -0.08 -7.35
C HIS A 28 5.84 1.21 -6.69
N ILE A 29 6.34 1.10 -5.46
CA ILE A 29 6.86 2.26 -4.75
C ILE A 29 8.11 2.80 -5.46
N ARG A 30 8.96 1.90 -5.97
CA ARG A 30 10.16 2.32 -6.67
C ARG A 30 9.84 3.14 -7.91
N ASP A 31 8.74 2.78 -8.59
CA ASP A 31 8.36 3.46 -9.81
C ASP A 31 7.62 4.77 -9.59
N LEU A 32 7.26 5.07 -8.34
CA LEU A 32 6.58 6.33 -8.04
C LEU A 32 7.57 7.48 -7.94
N PRO A 33 7.13 8.70 -8.32
CA PRO A 33 7.93 9.87 -8.01
C PRO A 33 7.95 10.14 -6.51
N PRO A 34 8.96 10.84 -6.00
CA PRO A 34 8.96 11.21 -4.58
C PRO A 34 7.69 11.93 -4.20
N GLY A 35 7.10 11.56 -3.08
CA GLY A 35 5.85 12.15 -2.64
C GLY A 35 4.62 11.58 -3.32
N GLY A 36 4.79 10.63 -4.24
CA GLY A 36 3.65 10.01 -4.92
C GLY A 36 2.81 9.17 -3.97
N LEU A 37 1.53 9.04 -4.28
CA LEU A 37 0.59 8.29 -3.46
C LEU A 37 0.18 7.01 -4.19
N LEU A 38 0.31 5.89 -3.49
CA LEU A 38 -0.04 4.57 -4.02
C LEU A 38 -1.21 4.00 -3.22
N LYS A 39 -2.21 3.51 -3.93
CA LYS A 39 -3.30 2.76 -3.31
C LYS A 39 -3.03 1.27 -3.51
N VAL A 40 -3.09 0.51 -2.42
CA VAL A 40 -2.90 -0.95 -2.46
C VAL A 40 -4.19 -1.62 -2.09
N ILE A 41 -4.58 -2.62 -2.89
CA ILE A 41 -5.75 -3.44 -2.62
C ILE A 41 -5.27 -4.86 -2.40
N ALA A 42 -5.57 -5.43 -1.24
CA ALA A 42 -5.09 -6.76 -0.88
C ALA A 42 -6.19 -7.58 -0.23
N THR A 43 -6.04 -8.89 -0.26
CA THR A 43 -6.99 -9.79 0.39
C THR A 43 -6.31 -10.70 1.41
N ASP A 44 -4.99 -10.65 1.52
CA ASP A 44 -4.26 -11.46 2.50
C ASP A 44 -4.24 -10.75 3.85
N PRO A 45 -4.80 -11.37 4.91
CA PRO A 45 -4.82 -10.72 6.23
C PRO A 45 -3.43 -10.36 6.77
N SER A 46 -2.39 -11.03 6.33
CA SER A 46 -1.05 -10.72 6.83
C SER A 46 -0.58 -9.34 6.38
N THR A 47 -1.20 -8.76 5.34
CA THR A 47 -0.85 -7.41 4.90
C THR A 47 -1.16 -6.37 5.98
N ARG A 48 -2.09 -6.66 6.88
CA ARG A 48 -2.42 -5.76 7.99
C ARG A 48 -1.20 -5.50 8.88
N ARG A 49 -0.30 -6.46 8.95
CA ARG A 49 0.94 -6.34 9.71
C ARG A 49 2.10 -5.94 8.80
N ASP A 50 2.17 -6.57 7.63
CA ASP A 50 3.35 -6.45 6.78
C ASP A 50 3.45 -5.09 6.10
N ILE A 51 2.34 -4.51 5.68
CA ILE A 51 2.37 -3.24 4.97
C ILE A 51 2.71 -2.08 5.90
N PRO A 52 2.09 -1.95 7.09
CA PRO A 52 2.55 -0.91 8.01
C PRO A 52 4.02 -1.06 8.39
N LYS A 53 4.48 -2.29 8.57
CA LYS A 53 5.87 -2.54 8.90
C LYS A 53 6.80 -2.11 7.76
N PHE A 54 6.40 -2.39 6.53
CA PHE A 54 7.12 -1.95 5.35
C PHE A 54 7.27 -0.43 5.33
N CYS A 55 6.18 0.28 5.62
CA CYS A 55 6.20 1.74 5.61
C CYS A 55 7.15 2.29 6.66
N VAL A 56 7.10 1.74 7.87
CA VAL A 56 7.98 2.20 8.95
C VAL A 56 9.44 1.91 8.59
N PHE A 57 9.69 0.74 8.08
CA PHE A 57 11.05 0.28 7.80
C PHE A 57 11.73 1.13 6.72
N LEU A 58 10.96 1.56 5.72
CA LEU A 58 11.51 2.30 4.60
C LEU A 58 11.15 3.79 4.62
N ASP A 59 10.60 4.26 5.73
CA ASP A 59 10.27 5.68 5.95
C ASP A 59 9.23 6.21 4.98
N HIS A 60 8.33 5.34 4.50
CA HIS A 60 7.17 5.82 3.75
C HIS A 60 6.03 6.12 4.71
N GLU A 61 5.09 6.95 4.28
CA GLU A 61 3.97 7.31 5.12
C GLU A 61 2.75 6.47 4.78
N LEU A 62 2.18 5.78 5.79
CA LEU A 62 0.91 5.11 5.62
C LEU A 62 -0.17 6.14 5.91
N VAL A 63 -0.72 6.73 4.83
CA VAL A 63 -1.66 7.83 4.95
C VAL A 63 -2.98 7.36 5.52
N ASP A 64 -3.45 6.19 5.09
CA ASP A 64 -4.72 5.66 5.57
C ASP A 64 -4.76 4.16 5.29
N GLN A 65 -5.61 3.46 6.03
CA GLN A 65 -5.85 2.05 5.76
C GLN A 65 -7.27 1.71 6.16
N GLN A 66 -7.87 0.79 5.43
CA GLN A 66 -9.24 0.36 5.67
C GLN A 66 -9.37 -1.13 5.44
N GLU A 67 -10.41 -1.69 6.04
CA GLU A 67 -10.74 -3.10 5.85
C GLU A 67 -12.23 -3.21 5.62
N GLN A 68 -12.62 -3.90 4.53
CA GLN A 68 -14.03 -4.11 4.21
C GLN A 68 -14.20 -5.51 3.67
N ALA A 69 -14.97 -6.35 4.38
CA ALA A 69 -15.39 -7.65 3.87
C ALA A 69 -14.23 -8.48 3.31
N GLY A 70 -13.11 -8.54 4.03
CA GLY A 70 -11.97 -9.36 3.61
C GLY A 70 -11.04 -8.68 2.63
N THR A 71 -11.32 -7.44 2.28
CA THR A 71 -10.45 -6.65 1.42
C THR A 71 -9.77 -5.59 2.24
N TYR A 72 -8.47 -5.44 2.05
CA TYR A 72 -7.65 -4.51 2.82
C TYR A 72 -7.13 -3.44 1.90
N LEU A 73 -7.38 -2.18 2.24
CA LEU A 73 -7.00 -1.04 1.43
C LEU A 73 -5.96 -0.21 2.17
N TYR A 74 -4.93 0.20 1.46
CA TYR A 74 -3.85 1.00 2.04
C TYR A 74 -3.51 2.15 1.13
N TRP A 75 -3.27 3.32 1.70
CA TRP A 75 -2.79 4.49 0.96
C TRP A 75 -1.43 4.84 1.49
N ILE A 76 -0.41 4.74 0.64
CA ILE A 76 0.99 4.91 1.04
C ILE A 76 1.60 6.03 0.22
N ARG A 77 2.19 7.00 0.93
CA ARG A 77 2.90 8.09 0.27
C ARG A 77 4.39 7.78 0.30
N LYS A 78 5.02 7.79 -0.87
CA LYS A 78 6.44 7.56 -0.98
C LYS A 78 7.18 8.73 -0.34
N LYS A 79 8.23 8.42 0.42
CA LYS A 79 9.02 9.49 1.04
C LYS A 79 9.59 10.38 -0.05
N SER A 80 9.71 11.66 0.27
CA SER A 80 10.06 12.65 -0.74
C SER A 80 11.54 12.98 -0.81
N ALA A 81 12.37 12.37 -0.01
CA ALA A 81 13.80 12.67 -0.04
C ALA A 81 14.60 11.58 -0.66
#